data_e7eae1e2d884f225a64266e196b4fa76
#
_entry.id   e7eae1e2d884f225a64266e196b4fa76
#
_cell.length_a   1.000
_cell.length_b   1.000
_cell.length_c   1.000
_cell.angle_alpha   90.00
_cell.angle_beta   90.00
_cell.angle_gamma   90.00
#
_symmetry.space_group_name_H-M   'P 1'
#
loop_
_entity.id
_entity.type
_entity.pdbx_description
1 polymer ?
#
loop_
_entity_poly.entity_id
_entity_poly.type
_entity_poly.pdbx_seq_one_letter_code
_entity_poly.pdbx_strand_id
1 'polypeptide(L)'
;METALMAQLRVVVLWHQHQPFYKDLMTGQYRLPWTRLHALKDYYGMVKLLDEFPQVHQTFNLVPSLITQIQDYVSGEAQDPFLQVAAKPAKDLTEQERRFALQYLFQANPVNVIGRYPRYRELWERFRGAGDSPERAEKYFQTQDLTDLQVFSQIGWFDEYFLAEKDVAELIRKGRNYTLEDQQFVITRERELLGRVLPAHRDAAKKGLIEISTSAFYHPILPLVCDTEMGAVSSPGLPLPQNRYRHPEDAREQLERGLDLHQKVFGMRPQGVWPSEGSVSEEVLTIAQQLGVQWMATDEGVLGRSLGTNFSRDGYGHLDSDGAHRLYTIYRYENANADTRMNLLFRDHTLSDLIGFVYSGMPPQDAANNLIHKIKESAQPVLANGQDAVVPIILDGENAWEYYPRSGREFLRRFYDALQKD
;
A
#
# COMPACT_ATOMS: atom_id res chain seq x y z
N MET A 1 40.53 -8.07 -25.39
CA MET A 1 40.29 -7.95 -23.93
C MET A 1 38.80 -7.71 -23.76
N GLU A 2 38.05 -8.74 -23.46
CA GLU A 2 36.67 -8.56 -23.01
C GLU A 2 36.74 -7.78 -21.71
N THR A 3 36.14 -6.60 -21.66
CA THR A 3 35.89 -5.89 -20.43
C THR A 3 34.98 -6.80 -19.62
N ALA A 4 35.51 -7.46 -18.59
CA ALA A 4 34.70 -8.17 -17.61
C ALA A 4 33.66 -7.17 -17.11
N LEU A 5 32.39 -7.42 -17.40
CA LEU A 5 31.27 -6.65 -16.83
C LEU A 5 31.39 -6.74 -15.30
N MET A 6 31.53 -5.59 -14.62
CA MET A 6 31.53 -5.57 -13.16
C MET A 6 30.20 -6.07 -12.68
N ALA A 7 30.21 -6.86 -11.60
CA ALA A 7 28.99 -7.32 -10.92
C ALA A 7 28.11 -6.12 -10.51
N GLN A 8 26.83 -6.23 -10.75
CA GLN A 8 25.86 -5.14 -10.55
C GLN A 8 24.95 -5.41 -9.36
N LEU A 9 24.70 -4.38 -8.58
CA LEU A 9 23.64 -4.36 -7.59
C LEU A 9 22.35 -3.85 -8.24
N ARG A 10 21.29 -4.63 -8.13
CA ARG A 10 19.93 -4.23 -8.51
C ARG A 10 19.02 -4.19 -7.29
N VAL A 11 18.37 -3.07 -7.06
CA VAL A 11 17.36 -2.92 -6.00
C VAL A 11 15.98 -3.02 -6.63
N VAL A 12 15.19 -3.98 -6.18
CA VAL A 12 13.79 -4.13 -6.60
C VAL A 12 12.92 -3.54 -5.51
N VAL A 13 12.16 -2.49 -5.83
CA VAL A 13 11.18 -1.91 -4.92
C VAL A 13 9.78 -2.23 -5.44
N LEU A 14 8.99 -2.95 -4.63
CA LEU A 14 7.60 -3.26 -4.90
C LEU A 14 6.71 -2.67 -3.81
N TRP A 15 5.81 -1.79 -4.21
CA TRP A 15 4.78 -1.22 -3.35
C TRP A 15 3.46 -1.97 -3.53
N HIS A 16 3.05 -2.70 -2.49
CA HIS A 16 1.77 -3.39 -2.47
C HIS A 16 0.67 -2.42 -2.05
N GLN A 17 -0.19 -2.05 -3.00
CA GLN A 17 -1.33 -1.16 -2.75
C GLN A 17 -2.61 -1.99 -2.66
N HIS A 18 -3.09 -2.12 -1.44
CA HIS A 18 -4.23 -2.96 -1.11
C HIS A 18 -5.13 -2.30 -0.07
N GLN A 19 -6.43 -2.46 -0.29
CA GLN A 19 -7.43 -2.27 0.76
C GLN A 19 -8.43 -3.43 0.71
N PRO A 20 -8.85 -3.97 1.86
CA PRO A 20 -9.92 -4.95 1.92
C PRO A 20 -11.15 -4.48 1.16
N PHE A 21 -11.96 -5.41 0.68
CA PHE A 21 -13.18 -5.05 -0.01
C PHE A 21 -14.25 -4.63 1.01
N TYR A 22 -14.44 -3.33 1.18
CA TYR A 22 -15.32 -2.76 2.22
C TYR A 22 -16.78 -2.66 1.82
N LYS A 23 -17.11 -2.84 0.54
CA LYS A 23 -18.48 -2.75 0.04
C LYS A 23 -19.27 -4.00 0.40
N ASP A 24 -20.33 -3.85 1.15
CA ASP A 24 -21.31 -4.89 1.38
C ASP A 24 -22.13 -5.09 0.09
N LEU A 25 -22.02 -6.27 -0.53
CA LEU A 25 -22.65 -6.55 -1.81
C LEU A 25 -24.19 -6.66 -1.75
N MET A 26 -24.75 -6.85 -0.55
CA MET A 26 -26.21 -6.93 -0.36
C MET A 26 -26.84 -5.55 -0.26
N THR A 27 -26.17 -4.63 0.42
CA THR A 27 -26.69 -3.28 0.68
C THR A 27 -26.07 -2.20 -0.21
N GLY A 28 -24.92 -2.47 -0.83
CA GLY A 28 -24.13 -1.49 -1.57
C GLY A 28 -23.36 -0.51 -0.70
N GLN A 29 -23.49 -0.60 0.64
CA GLN A 29 -22.84 0.33 1.57
C GLN A 29 -21.39 -0.07 1.86
N TYR A 30 -20.55 0.93 2.00
CA TYR A 30 -19.18 0.77 2.49
C TYR A 30 -19.15 0.68 4.01
N ARG A 31 -18.48 -0.31 4.56
CA ARG A 31 -18.33 -0.49 6.00
C ARG A 31 -17.26 0.42 6.60
N LEU A 32 -16.21 0.73 5.84
CA LEU A 32 -15.08 1.57 6.25
C LEU A 32 -14.64 2.47 5.07
N PRO A 33 -14.07 3.66 5.33
CA PRO A 33 -13.72 4.65 4.31
C PRO A 33 -12.30 4.52 3.76
N TRP A 34 -11.52 3.51 4.19
CA TRP A 34 -10.07 3.49 4.03
C TRP A 34 -9.60 3.51 2.58
N THR A 35 -10.32 2.83 1.67
CA THR A 35 -9.99 2.89 0.23
C THR A 35 -9.94 4.33 -0.27
N ARG A 36 -10.95 5.13 0.05
CA ARG A 36 -11.03 6.53 -0.35
C ARG A 36 -9.92 7.37 0.28
N LEU A 37 -9.73 7.23 1.58
CA LEU A 37 -8.77 8.02 2.34
C LEU A 37 -7.32 7.73 1.91
N HIS A 38 -6.93 6.46 1.77
CA HIS A 38 -5.59 6.09 1.29
C HIS A 38 -5.37 6.44 -0.19
N ALA A 39 -6.42 6.34 -1.02
CA ALA A 39 -6.31 6.75 -2.41
C ALA A 39 -6.01 8.26 -2.57
N LEU A 40 -6.56 9.08 -1.68
CA LEU A 40 -6.29 10.51 -1.63
C LEU A 40 -4.92 10.86 -1.05
N LYS A 41 -4.44 10.09 -0.06
CA LYS A 41 -3.23 10.43 0.70
C LYS A 41 -1.97 9.80 0.12
N ASP A 42 -2.05 8.55 -0.34
CA ASP A 42 -0.85 7.75 -0.59
C ASP A 42 -0.63 7.42 -2.06
N TYR A 43 -1.60 6.80 -2.71
CA TYR A 43 -1.40 6.13 -4.00
C TYR A 43 -1.02 7.08 -5.13
N TYR A 44 -1.66 8.24 -5.21
CA TYR A 44 -1.31 9.23 -6.23
C TYR A 44 0.10 9.77 -6.06
N GLY A 45 0.44 10.22 -4.85
CA GLY A 45 1.70 10.89 -4.59
C GLY A 45 2.91 9.98 -4.71
N MET A 46 2.77 8.69 -4.38
CA MET A 46 3.86 7.73 -4.52
C MET A 46 4.28 7.55 -5.97
N VAL A 47 3.32 7.35 -6.88
CA VAL A 47 3.64 7.21 -8.31
C VAL A 47 4.04 8.55 -8.93
N LYS A 48 3.39 9.64 -8.52
CA LYS A 48 3.69 10.99 -9.03
C LYS A 48 5.10 11.45 -8.69
N LEU A 49 5.62 11.03 -7.55
CA LEU A 49 6.98 11.35 -7.12
C LEU A 49 8.05 10.87 -8.13
N LEU A 50 7.80 9.79 -8.86
CA LEU A 50 8.73 9.28 -9.88
C LEU A 50 8.92 10.22 -11.07
N ASP A 51 8.03 11.17 -11.31
CA ASP A 51 8.28 12.22 -12.31
C ASP A 51 9.51 13.12 -11.94
N GLU A 52 9.87 13.20 -10.64
CA GLU A 52 11.07 13.89 -10.15
C GLU A 52 12.34 13.03 -10.31
N PHE A 53 12.19 11.71 -10.51
CA PHE A 53 13.28 10.72 -10.53
C PHE A 53 13.15 9.75 -11.72
N PRO A 54 13.34 10.22 -12.97
CA PRO A 54 13.06 9.44 -14.17
C PRO A 54 13.96 8.23 -14.41
N GLN A 55 15.04 8.08 -13.65
CA GLN A 55 15.94 6.92 -13.71
C GLN A 55 15.60 5.85 -12.65
N VAL A 56 14.68 6.14 -11.75
CA VAL A 56 14.20 5.20 -10.74
C VAL A 56 12.98 4.47 -11.28
N HIS A 57 13.11 3.16 -11.45
CA HIS A 57 12.02 2.29 -11.91
C HIS A 57 11.55 1.43 -10.75
N GLN A 58 10.23 1.25 -10.61
CA GLN A 58 9.64 0.51 -9.49
C GLN A 58 8.46 -0.35 -9.94
N THR A 59 8.08 -1.30 -9.09
CA THR A 59 6.86 -2.08 -9.28
C THR A 59 5.77 -1.60 -8.34
N PHE A 60 4.59 -1.32 -8.89
CA PHE A 60 3.38 -1.03 -8.13
C PHE A 60 2.40 -2.20 -8.28
N ASN A 61 2.15 -2.88 -7.20
CA ASN A 61 1.14 -3.92 -7.13
C ASN A 61 -0.20 -3.30 -6.76
N LEU A 62 -1.16 -3.35 -7.68
CA LEU A 62 -2.51 -2.80 -7.47
C LEU A 62 -3.50 -3.96 -7.36
N VAL A 63 -4.08 -4.14 -6.18
CA VAL A 63 -5.06 -5.21 -5.97
C VAL A 63 -6.38 -4.87 -6.67
N PRO A 64 -7.00 -5.83 -7.39
CA PRO A 64 -8.25 -5.58 -8.13
C PRO A 64 -9.39 -5.05 -7.27
N SER A 65 -9.53 -5.52 -6.02
CA SER A 65 -10.52 -5.00 -5.08
C SER A 65 -10.32 -3.50 -4.78
N LEU A 66 -9.07 -3.04 -4.69
CA LEU A 66 -8.75 -1.62 -4.54
C LEU A 66 -9.19 -0.82 -5.78
N ILE A 67 -8.82 -1.30 -6.97
CA ILE A 67 -9.16 -0.64 -8.25
C ILE A 67 -10.68 -0.47 -8.38
N THR A 68 -11.44 -1.52 -8.12
CA THR A 68 -12.90 -1.51 -8.22
C THR A 68 -13.52 -0.49 -7.27
N GLN A 69 -13.04 -0.43 -6.03
CA GLN A 69 -13.55 0.50 -5.04
C GLN A 69 -13.20 1.95 -5.38
N ILE A 70 -11.99 2.24 -5.89
CA ILE A 70 -11.65 3.59 -6.38
C ILE A 70 -12.60 4.00 -7.51
N GLN A 71 -12.91 3.09 -8.45
CA GLN A 71 -13.86 3.36 -9.53
C GLN A 71 -15.26 3.68 -9.02
N ASP A 72 -15.74 2.97 -7.99
CA ASP A 72 -17.04 3.25 -7.34
C ASP A 72 -17.11 4.68 -6.77
N TYR A 73 -16.03 5.13 -6.11
CA TYR A 73 -15.97 6.51 -5.60
C TYR A 73 -15.93 7.56 -6.73
N VAL A 74 -15.17 7.28 -7.77
CA VAL A 74 -15.06 8.19 -8.94
C VAL A 74 -16.38 8.29 -9.70
N SER A 75 -17.09 7.18 -9.91
CA SER A 75 -18.40 7.17 -10.55
C SER A 75 -19.51 7.84 -9.71
N GLY A 76 -19.30 7.89 -8.38
CA GLY A 76 -20.29 8.37 -7.40
C GLY A 76 -21.30 7.31 -6.98
N GLU A 77 -21.01 6.03 -7.24
CA GLU A 77 -21.85 4.90 -6.83
C GLU A 77 -21.54 4.45 -5.39
N ALA A 78 -20.39 4.86 -4.83
CA ALA A 78 -20.00 4.49 -3.48
C ALA A 78 -20.93 5.09 -2.43
N GLN A 79 -21.60 4.23 -1.67
CA GLN A 79 -22.43 4.62 -0.52
C GLN A 79 -21.60 4.51 0.77
N ASP A 80 -20.80 5.54 1.02
CA ASP A 80 -19.91 5.64 2.18
C ASP A 80 -20.57 6.50 3.28
N PRO A 81 -20.97 5.91 4.41
CA PRO A 81 -21.59 6.67 5.51
C PRO A 81 -20.68 7.76 6.10
N PHE A 82 -19.36 7.57 6.08
CA PHE A 82 -18.40 8.56 6.56
C PHE A 82 -18.37 9.78 5.65
N LEU A 83 -18.36 9.56 4.33
CA LEU A 83 -18.45 10.63 3.33
C LEU A 83 -19.82 11.31 3.35
N GLN A 84 -20.89 10.55 3.51
CA GLN A 84 -22.25 11.10 3.60
C GLN A 84 -22.40 12.06 4.80
N VAL A 85 -21.88 11.66 5.98
CA VAL A 85 -21.89 12.54 7.16
C VAL A 85 -20.95 13.73 6.97
N ALA A 86 -19.79 13.56 6.34
CA ALA A 86 -18.88 14.67 6.04
C ALA A 86 -19.46 15.67 5.02
N ALA A 87 -20.29 15.21 4.08
CA ALA A 87 -20.90 16.03 3.03
C ALA A 87 -22.21 16.72 3.48
N LYS A 88 -22.91 16.18 4.47
CA LYS A 88 -24.18 16.73 4.94
C LYS A 88 -23.96 18.02 5.72
N PRO A 89 -24.71 19.12 5.45
CA PRO A 89 -24.54 20.35 6.22
C PRO A 89 -24.68 20.11 7.72
N ALA A 90 -23.75 20.62 8.52
CA ALA A 90 -23.68 20.36 9.96
C ALA A 90 -24.97 20.74 10.73
N LYS A 91 -25.68 21.76 10.24
CA LYS A 91 -26.98 22.19 10.79
C LYS A 91 -28.09 21.15 10.61
N ASP A 92 -27.98 20.30 9.61
CA ASP A 92 -28.98 19.31 9.21
C ASP A 92 -28.64 17.90 9.71
N LEU A 93 -27.52 17.73 10.43
CA LEU A 93 -27.14 16.48 11.08
C LEU A 93 -28.10 16.14 12.21
N THR A 94 -28.61 14.91 12.20
CA THR A 94 -29.33 14.34 13.35
C THR A 94 -28.38 14.15 14.53
N GLU A 95 -28.91 13.95 15.73
CA GLU A 95 -28.11 13.64 16.91
C GLU A 95 -27.21 12.42 16.71
N GLN A 96 -27.73 11.39 16.09
CA GLN A 96 -26.95 10.18 15.77
C GLN A 96 -25.80 10.49 14.79
N GLU A 97 -26.03 11.27 13.75
CA GLU A 97 -25.01 11.67 12.78
C GLU A 97 -23.95 12.60 13.39
N ARG A 98 -24.34 13.48 14.31
CA ARG A 98 -23.40 14.33 15.07
C ARG A 98 -22.47 13.48 15.94
N ARG A 99 -23.00 12.48 16.64
CA ARG A 99 -22.21 11.52 17.41
C ARG A 99 -21.32 10.67 16.51
N PHE A 100 -21.82 10.24 15.38
CA PHE A 100 -21.03 9.54 14.36
C PHE A 100 -19.87 10.43 13.88
N ALA A 101 -20.09 11.69 13.56
CA ALA A 101 -19.03 12.62 13.17
C ALA A 101 -17.95 12.74 14.26
N LEU A 102 -18.35 12.91 15.52
CA LEU A 102 -17.44 12.99 16.65
C LEU A 102 -16.66 11.69 16.90
N GLN A 103 -17.28 10.54 16.67
CA GLN A 103 -16.65 9.22 16.83
C GLN A 103 -15.61 8.95 15.76
N TYR A 104 -15.87 9.33 14.51
CA TYR A 104 -15.13 8.80 13.36
C TYR A 104 -14.35 9.83 12.54
N LEU A 105 -14.69 11.13 12.58
CA LEU A 105 -13.99 12.12 11.76
C LEU A 105 -12.65 12.59 12.37
N PHE A 106 -12.26 12.04 13.53
CA PHE A 106 -10.92 12.18 14.11
C PHE A 106 -10.02 10.97 13.87
N GLN A 107 -10.44 10.01 13.03
CA GLN A 107 -9.64 8.83 12.72
C GLN A 107 -8.50 9.19 11.76
N ALA A 108 -7.44 9.78 12.28
CA ALA A 108 -6.22 10.12 11.57
C ALA A 108 -5.08 10.21 12.59
N ASN A 109 -3.83 10.14 12.13
CA ASN A 109 -2.67 10.24 13.02
C ASN A 109 -2.69 11.58 13.78
N PRO A 110 -2.67 11.57 15.14
CA PRO A 110 -2.80 12.80 15.92
C PRO A 110 -1.67 13.79 15.73
N VAL A 111 -0.46 13.31 15.44
CA VAL A 111 0.75 14.14 15.30
C VAL A 111 0.89 14.65 13.87
N ASN A 112 0.93 13.72 12.91
CA ASN A 112 1.31 14.04 11.54
C ASN A 112 0.14 14.52 10.67
N VAL A 113 -1.11 14.24 11.06
CA VAL A 113 -2.31 14.65 10.32
C VAL A 113 -3.08 15.69 11.12
N ILE A 114 -3.67 15.34 12.27
CA ILE A 114 -4.50 16.26 13.08
C ILE A 114 -3.67 17.44 13.57
N GLY A 115 -2.47 17.16 14.10
CA GLY A 115 -1.55 18.15 14.67
C GLY A 115 -1.02 19.18 13.68
N ARG A 116 -1.12 18.88 12.38
CA ARG A 116 -0.73 19.77 11.29
C ARG A 116 -1.61 21.01 11.17
N TYR A 117 -2.89 20.88 11.57
CA TYR A 117 -3.89 21.94 11.44
C TYR A 117 -4.33 22.43 12.83
N PRO A 118 -4.02 23.70 13.22
CA PRO A 118 -4.29 24.19 14.57
C PRO A 118 -5.77 24.03 15.01
N ARG A 119 -6.70 24.30 14.09
CA ARG A 119 -8.13 24.16 14.40
C ARG A 119 -8.57 22.70 14.52
N TYR A 120 -8.06 21.80 13.71
CA TYR A 120 -8.35 20.36 13.80
C TYR A 120 -7.84 19.80 15.13
N ARG A 121 -6.61 20.20 15.53
CA ARG A 121 -6.05 19.85 16.86
C ARG A 121 -6.91 20.38 17.99
N GLU A 122 -7.34 21.66 17.95
CA GLU A 122 -8.22 22.26 18.96
C GLU A 122 -9.52 21.43 19.13
N LEU A 123 -10.14 21.03 18.03
CA LEU A 123 -11.34 20.21 18.04
C LEU A 123 -11.07 18.81 18.61
N TRP A 124 -9.96 18.19 18.22
CA TRP A 124 -9.54 16.88 18.73
C TRP A 124 -9.24 16.91 20.23
N GLU A 125 -8.51 17.91 20.72
CA GLU A 125 -8.23 18.09 22.15
C GLU A 125 -9.52 18.30 22.95
N ARG A 126 -10.49 19.02 22.39
CA ARG A 126 -11.82 19.19 23.01
C ARG A 126 -12.57 17.87 23.09
N PHE A 127 -12.51 17.04 22.04
CA PHE A 127 -13.09 15.70 22.04
C PHE A 127 -12.43 14.81 23.09
N ARG A 128 -11.09 14.81 23.15
CA ARG A 128 -10.31 14.09 24.16
C ARG A 128 -10.64 14.55 25.58
N GLY A 129 -10.80 15.86 25.78
CA GLY A 129 -11.20 16.46 27.06
C GLY A 129 -12.59 16.01 27.54
N ALA A 130 -13.46 15.59 26.63
CA ALA A 130 -14.75 14.97 26.94
C ALA A 130 -14.65 13.46 27.24
N GLY A 131 -13.44 12.90 27.33
CA GLY A 131 -13.15 11.49 27.62
C GLY A 131 -13.45 10.57 26.44
N ASP A 132 -13.22 11.04 25.24
CA ASP A 132 -13.44 10.29 23.98
C ASP A 132 -14.88 9.74 23.82
N SER A 133 -15.83 10.40 24.45
CA SER A 133 -17.25 10.04 24.37
C SER A 133 -18.00 11.01 23.46
N PRO A 134 -18.55 10.54 22.33
CA PRO A 134 -19.37 11.35 21.44
C PRO A 134 -20.57 11.99 22.17
N GLU A 135 -21.22 11.26 23.07
CA GLU A 135 -22.38 11.73 23.84
C GLU A 135 -22.04 12.87 24.80
N ARG A 136 -20.82 12.85 25.36
CA ARG A 136 -20.31 13.93 26.23
C ARG A 136 -19.85 15.12 25.41
N ALA A 137 -19.08 14.83 24.33
CA ALA A 137 -18.50 15.84 23.47
C ALA A 137 -19.56 16.65 22.73
N GLU A 138 -20.65 16.03 22.30
CA GLU A 138 -21.76 16.70 21.58
C GLU A 138 -22.25 17.98 22.25
N LYS A 139 -22.22 18.04 23.57
CA LYS A 139 -22.65 19.21 24.38
C LYS A 139 -21.72 20.42 24.20
N TYR A 140 -20.48 20.18 23.78
CA TYR A 140 -19.45 21.20 23.65
C TYR A 140 -19.11 21.55 22.18
N PHE A 141 -19.75 20.87 21.21
CA PHE A 141 -19.56 21.12 19.78
C PHE A 141 -20.74 21.86 19.19
N GLN A 142 -20.47 23.07 18.71
CA GLN A 142 -21.46 23.86 17.98
C GLN A 142 -21.50 23.44 16.49
N THR A 143 -22.51 23.91 15.76
CA THR A 143 -22.64 23.64 14.32
C THR A 143 -21.39 24.01 13.53
N GLN A 144 -20.77 25.17 13.87
CA GLN A 144 -19.53 25.61 13.22
C GLN A 144 -18.35 24.68 13.53
N ASP A 145 -18.26 24.15 14.75
CA ASP A 145 -17.21 23.19 15.11
C ASP A 145 -17.32 21.90 14.27
N LEU A 146 -18.55 21.43 14.05
CA LEU A 146 -18.81 20.24 13.22
C LEU A 146 -18.51 20.51 11.74
N THR A 147 -18.85 21.71 11.21
CA THR A 147 -18.48 22.08 9.84
C THR A 147 -16.96 22.11 9.66
N ASP A 148 -16.24 22.72 10.61
CA ASP A 148 -14.77 22.72 10.58
C ASP A 148 -14.20 21.29 10.66
N LEU A 149 -14.77 20.44 11.52
CA LEU A 149 -14.39 19.03 11.64
C LEU A 149 -14.62 18.25 10.34
N GLN A 150 -15.79 18.42 9.71
CA GLN A 150 -16.12 17.77 8.44
C GLN A 150 -15.13 18.14 7.35
N VAL A 151 -14.74 19.40 7.24
CA VAL A 151 -13.75 19.87 6.25
C VAL A 151 -12.35 19.31 6.55
N PHE A 152 -11.88 19.43 7.79
CA PHE A 152 -10.54 18.95 8.15
C PHE A 152 -10.39 17.44 8.04
N SER A 153 -11.43 16.67 8.36
CA SER A 153 -11.42 15.22 8.25
C SER A 153 -11.19 14.72 6.82
N GLN A 154 -11.48 15.55 5.82
CA GLN A 154 -11.20 15.24 4.41
C GLN A 154 -9.82 15.78 3.98
N ILE A 155 -9.54 17.07 4.21
CA ILE A 155 -8.26 17.70 3.83
C ILE A 155 -7.07 16.99 4.48
N GLY A 156 -7.22 16.49 5.70
CA GLY A 156 -6.18 15.76 6.42
C GLY A 156 -5.67 14.53 5.67
N TRP A 157 -6.46 13.98 4.76
CA TRP A 157 -6.14 12.82 3.94
C TRP A 157 -5.71 13.18 2.50
N PHE A 158 -5.48 14.45 2.20
CA PHE A 158 -4.97 14.84 0.88
C PHE A 158 -3.45 14.69 0.80
N ASP A 159 -2.98 14.15 -0.32
CA ASP A 159 -1.55 14.07 -0.63
C ASP A 159 -0.90 15.45 -0.71
N GLU A 160 0.41 15.54 -0.48
CA GLU A 160 1.19 16.78 -0.52
C GLU A 160 1.06 17.51 -1.88
N TYR A 161 0.94 16.79 -3.00
CA TYR A 161 0.70 17.39 -4.31
C TYR A 161 -0.68 18.04 -4.40
N PHE A 162 -1.69 17.43 -3.79
CA PHE A 162 -3.05 17.98 -3.75
C PHE A 162 -3.16 19.17 -2.80
N LEU A 163 -2.48 19.09 -1.65
CA LEU A 163 -2.43 20.19 -0.68
C LEU A 163 -1.71 21.44 -1.22
N ALA A 164 -0.81 21.27 -2.20
CA ALA A 164 -0.10 22.37 -2.85
C ALA A 164 -0.93 23.04 -3.97
N GLU A 165 -2.04 22.48 -4.40
CA GLU A 165 -2.91 23.09 -5.41
C GLU A 165 -3.53 24.38 -4.86
N LYS A 166 -3.58 25.44 -5.69
CA LYS A 166 -3.89 26.81 -5.25
C LYS A 166 -5.19 26.92 -4.45
N ASP A 167 -6.25 26.31 -4.95
CA ASP A 167 -7.59 26.32 -4.35
C ASP A 167 -7.62 25.59 -3.00
N VAL A 168 -6.98 24.42 -2.90
CA VAL A 168 -6.85 23.67 -1.66
C VAL A 168 -5.96 24.41 -0.64
N ALA A 169 -4.84 24.98 -1.10
CA ALA A 169 -3.96 25.77 -0.26
C ALA A 169 -4.62 27.04 0.29
N GLU A 170 -5.52 27.66 -0.49
CA GLU A 170 -6.36 28.79 -0.05
C GLU A 170 -7.33 28.40 1.06
N LEU A 171 -7.96 27.23 0.93
CA LEU A 171 -8.83 26.69 1.96
C LEU A 171 -8.08 26.38 3.25
N ILE A 172 -6.89 25.76 3.15
CA ILE A 172 -6.02 25.49 4.30
C ILE A 172 -5.61 26.80 5.01
N ARG A 173 -5.29 27.85 4.26
CA ARG A 173 -4.94 29.16 4.85
C ARG A 173 -6.11 29.82 5.58
N LYS A 174 -7.35 29.60 5.14
CA LYS A 174 -8.55 30.03 5.87
C LYS A 174 -8.59 29.43 7.28
N GLY A 175 -8.32 28.16 7.43
CA GLY A 175 -7.95 27.47 8.65
C GLY A 175 -9.05 27.32 9.72
N ARG A 176 -10.21 27.96 9.58
CA ARG A 176 -11.39 27.85 10.46
C ARG A 176 -12.59 28.59 9.88
N ASN A 177 -13.76 28.41 10.51
CA ASN A 177 -15.01 29.05 10.11
C ASN A 177 -15.37 28.75 8.65
N TYR A 178 -15.24 27.49 8.30
CA TYR A 178 -15.59 27.00 6.97
C TYR A 178 -17.10 27.18 6.72
N THR A 179 -17.42 27.57 5.50
CA THR A 179 -18.81 27.72 5.06
C THR A 179 -19.34 26.42 4.45
N LEU A 180 -20.62 26.40 4.12
CA LEU A 180 -21.21 25.29 3.38
C LEU A 180 -20.57 25.14 1.98
N GLU A 181 -20.23 26.27 1.36
CA GLU A 181 -19.54 26.28 0.06
C GLU A 181 -18.14 25.66 0.16
N ASP A 182 -17.38 25.96 1.22
CA ASP A 182 -16.07 25.33 1.48
C ASP A 182 -16.22 23.82 1.66
N GLN A 183 -17.22 23.37 2.42
CA GLN A 183 -17.50 21.95 2.61
C GLN A 183 -17.84 21.26 1.29
N GLN A 184 -18.74 21.83 0.51
CA GLN A 184 -19.13 21.29 -0.80
C GLN A 184 -17.97 21.28 -1.79
N PHE A 185 -17.13 22.31 -1.77
CA PHE A 185 -15.91 22.37 -2.55
C PHE A 185 -14.99 21.17 -2.23
N VAL A 186 -14.72 20.90 -0.95
CA VAL A 186 -13.82 19.79 -0.55
C VAL A 186 -14.39 18.45 -1.04
N ILE A 187 -15.67 18.19 -0.84
CA ILE A 187 -16.31 16.93 -1.26
C ILE A 187 -16.26 16.75 -2.79
N THR A 188 -16.49 17.81 -3.54
CA THR A 188 -16.40 17.79 -5.01
C THR A 188 -14.96 17.56 -5.44
N ARG A 189 -14.02 18.29 -4.83
CA ARG A 189 -12.60 18.21 -5.14
C ARG A 189 -12.03 16.83 -4.86
N GLU A 190 -12.40 16.22 -3.76
CA GLU A 190 -12.02 14.87 -3.39
C GLU A 190 -12.32 13.85 -4.50
N ARG A 191 -13.52 13.89 -5.06
CA ARG A 191 -13.91 13.02 -6.16
C ARG A 191 -13.07 13.25 -7.43
N GLU A 192 -12.75 14.51 -7.75
CA GLU A 192 -11.87 14.85 -8.87
C GLU A 192 -10.45 14.31 -8.66
N LEU A 193 -9.92 14.42 -7.43
CA LEU A 193 -8.59 13.95 -7.08
C LEU A 193 -8.51 12.42 -7.13
N LEU A 194 -9.52 11.70 -6.63
CA LEU A 194 -9.64 10.25 -6.77
C LEU A 194 -9.61 9.81 -8.23
N GLY A 195 -10.26 10.57 -9.13
CA GLY A 195 -10.26 10.34 -10.57
C GLY A 195 -8.87 10.39 -11.22
N ARG A 196 -7.86 10.95 -10.55
CA ARG A 196 -6.47 11.04 -11.04
C ARG A 196 -5.59 9.85 -10.66
N VAL A 197 -5.99 9.03 -9.67
CA VAL A 197 -5.15 7.98 -9.09
C VAL A 197 -4.79 6.91 -10.13
N LEU A 198 -5.79 6.23 -10.70
CA LEU A 198 -5.55 5.17 -11.68
C LEU A 198 -4.92 5.69 -13.00
N PRO A 199 -5.34 6.85 -13.55
CA PRO A 199 -4.63 7.45 -14.69
C PRO A 199 -3.16 7.74 -14.42
N ALA A 200 -2.79 8.21 -13.23
CA ALA A 200 -1.38 8.47 -12.90
C ALA A 200 -0.51 7.20 -12.96
N HIS A 201 -1.00 6.07 -12.45
CA HIS A 201 -0.31 4.78 -12.57
C HIS A 201 -0.21 4.32 -14.03
N ARG A 202 -1.30 4.39 -14.79
CA ARG A 202 -1.29 4.05 -16.21
C ARG A 202 -0.29 4.88 -17.00
N ASP A 203 -0.24 6.19 -16.75
CA ASP A 203 0.64 7.10 -17.47
C ASP A 203 2.12 6.90 -17.08
N ALA A 204 2.41 6.60 -15.80
CA ALA A 204 3.74 6.23 -15.34
C ALA A 204 4.20 4.89 -15.97
N ALA A 205 3.32 3.90 -16.07
CA ALA A 205 3.61 2.64 -16.76
C ALA A 205 3.89 2.84 -18.26
N LYS A 206 3.11 3.69 -18.95
CA LYS A 206 3.37 4.04 -20.36
C LYS A 206 4.72 4.74 -20.58
N LYS A 207 5.17 5.53 -19.60
CA LYS A 207 6.50 6.17 -19.61
C LYS A 207 7.63 5.19 -19.28
N GLY A 208 7.32 3.96 -18.87
CA GLY A 208 8.31 2.97 -18.42
C GLY A 208 8.89 3.24 -17.04
N LEU A 209 8.29 4.15 -16.25
CA LEU A 209 8.74 4.44 -14.88
C LEU A 209 8.32 3.35 -13.89
N ILE A 210 7.22 2.66 -14.17
CA ILE A 210 6.74 1.59 -13.31
C ILE A 210 6.33 0.35 -14.11
N GLU A 211 6.46 -0.81 -13.47
CA GLU A 211 5.70 -2.01 -13.80
C GLU A 211 4.46 -2.07 -12.91
N ILE A 212 3.29 -2.37 -13.50
CA ILE A 212 2.08 -2.64 -12.74
C ILE A 212 1.91 -4.15 -12.62
N SER A 213 1.93 -4.68 -11.40
CA SER A 213 1.60 -6.06 -11.06
C SER A 213 0.23 -6.16 -10.39
N THR A 214 -0.26 -7.37 -10.18
CA THR A 214 -1.57 -7.61 -9.55
C THR A 214 -1.49 -8.62 -8.41
N SER A 215 -2.62 -8.85 -7.77
CA SER A 215 -2.90 -9.93 -6.81
C SER A 215 -4.20 -10.64 -7.19
N ALA A 216 -4.62 -11.63 -6.42
CA ALA A 216 -5.95 -12.22 -6.54
C ALA A 216 -7.05 -11.16 -6.30
N PHE A 217 -8.22 -11.29 -6.95
CA PHE A 217 -9.23 -10.23 -7.06
C PHE A 217 -9.66 -9.67 -5.70
N TYR A 218 -10.09 -10.53 -4.78
CA TYR A 218 -10.48 -10.15 -3.41
C TYR A 218 -9.39 -10.42 -2.37
N HIS A 219 -8.17 -10.64 -2.81
CA HIS A 219 -7.01 -10.87 -1.97
C HIS A 219 -7.12 -12.07 -1.01
N PRO A 220 -7.71 -13.22 -1.43
CA PRO A 220 -7.71 -14.40 -0.58
C PRO A 220 -6.34 -15.07 -0.54
N ILE A 221 -6.09 -15.84 0.52
CA ILE A 221 -4.91 -16.71 0.62
C ILE A 221 -5.06 -17.90 -0.34
N LEU A 222 -4.53 -17.76 -1.56
CA LEU A 222 -4.75 -18.72 -2.65
C LEU A 222 -4.39 -20.17 -2.31
N PRO A 223 -3.26 -20.48 -1.61
CA PRO A 223 -3.00 -21.85 -1.19
C PRO A 223 -4.12 -22.49 -0.36
N LEU A 224 -4.77 -21.71 0.52
CA LEU A 224 -5.88 -22.19 1.34
C LEU A 224 -7.19 -22.29 0.55
N VAL A 225 -7.37 -21.52 -0.50
CA VAL A 225 -8.48 -21.65 -1.43
C VAL A 225 -8.30 -22.91 -2.27
N CYS A 226 -7.07 -23.18 -2.73
CA CYS A 226 -6.77 -24.42 -3.43
C CYS A 226 -7.01 -25.65 -2.53
N ASP A 227 -6.53 -25.57 -1.27
CA ASP A 227 -6.64 -26.68 -0.32
C ASP A 227 -6.34 -26.22 1.12
N THR A 228 -7.28 -26.31 2.03
CA THR A 228 -7.08 -25.93 3.43
C THR A 228 -6.00 -26.75 4.16
N GLU A 229 -5.65 -27.95 3.68
CA GLU A 229 -4.55 -28.75 4.25
C GLU A 229 -3.18 -28.09 4.05
N MET A 230 -3.04 -27.15 3.12
CA MET A 230 -1.83 -26.35 2.96
C MET A 230 -1.49 -25.51 4.22
N GLY A 231 -2.46 -25.24 5.09
CA GLY A 231 -2.24 -24.61 6.39
C GLY A 231 -1.29 -25.39 7.28
N ALA A 232 -1.28 -26.73 7.22
CA ALA A 232 -0.35 -27.57 7.97
C ALA A 232 1.11 -27.46 7.48
N VAL A 233 1.31 -27.12 6.20
CA VAL A 233 2.64 -26.89 5.62
C VAL A 233 3.26 -25.62 6.18
N SER A 234 2.48 -24.53 6.21
CA SER A 234 2.96 -23.23 6.73
C SER A 234 3.07 -23.22 8.25
N SER A 235 2.17 -23.92 8.96
CA SER A 235 2.06 -23.91 10.42
C SER A 235 1.84 -25.34 10.94
N PRO A 236 2.90 -26.16 11.03
CA PRO A 236 2.79 -27.53 11.53
C PRO A 236 2.17 -27.58 12.93
N GLY A 237 1.15 -28.43 13.10
CA GLY A 237 0.42 -28.57 14.37
C GLY A 237 -0.74 -27.57 14.56
N LEU A 238 -0.99 -26.68 13.63
CA LEU A 238 -2.20 -25.85 13.64
C LEU A 238 -3.44 -26.72 13.42
N PRO A 239 -4.52 -26.56 14.23
CA PRO A 239 -5.78 -27.26 13.98
C PRO A 239 -6.35 -26.86 12.62
N LEU A 240 -6.59 -27.85 11.76
CA LEU A 240 -7.23 -27.62 10.46
C LEU A 240 -8.76 -27.66 10.58
N PRO A 241 -9.50 -27.05 9.66
CA PRO A 241 -10.96 -27.16 9.58
C PRO A 241 -11.39 -28.63 9.53
N GLN A 242 -12.46 -28.99 10.24
CA GLN A 242 -13.01 -30.35 10.19
C GLN A 242 -13.46 -30.75 8.77
N ASN A 243 -14.04 -29.80 8.03
CA ASN A 243 -14.41 -29.98 6.65
C ASN A 243 -13.31 -29.38 5.77
N ARG A 244 -12.59 -30.25 5.05
CA ARG A 244 -11.60 -29.80 4.07
C ARG A 244 -12.30 -29.01 2.96
N TYR A 245 -11.80 -27.79 2.72
CA TYR A 245 -12.16 -26.97 1.57
C TYR A 245 -11.09 -27.15 0.50
N ARG A 246 -11.49 -27.43 -0.76
CA ARG A 246 -10.55 -27.63 -1.87
C ARG A 246 -11.21 -27.20 -3.18
N HIS A 247 -10.86 -25.97 -3.62
CA HIS A 247 -11.43 -25.34 -4.81
C HIS A 247 -10.35 -24.57 -5.60
N PRO A 248 -9.41 -25.27 -6.27
CA PRO A 248 -8.37 -24.58 -7.08
C PRO A 248 -8.98 -23.80 -8.25
N GLU A 249 -10.17 -24.14 -8.71
CA GLU A 249 -10.93 -23.38 -9.69
C GLU A 249 -11.30 -21.98 -9.20
N ASP A 250 -11.60 -21.80 -7.90
CA ASP A 250 -11.85 -20.49 -7.32
C ASP A 250 -10.57 -19.65 -7.27
N ALA A 251 -9.43 -20.26 -6.97
CA ALA A 251 -8.13 -19.59 -7.01
C ALA A 251 -7.79 -19.10 -8.42
N ARG A 252 -8.09 -19.93 -9.44
CA ARG A 252 -7.94 -19.56 -10.86
C ARG A 252 -8.82 -18.36 -11.21
N GLU A 253 -10.10 -18.42 -10.88
CA GLU A 253 -11.07 -17.35 -11.14
C GLU A 253 -10.64 -16.03 -10.50
N GLN A 254 -10.15 -16.06 -9.25
CA GLN A 254 -9.63 -14.88 -8.55
C GLN A 254 -8.45 -14.23 -9.30
N LEU A 255 -7.51 -15.02 -9.80
CA LEU A 255 -6.37 -14.51 -10.56
C LEU A 255 -6.79 -14.02 -11.95
N GLU A 256 -7.58 -14.80 -12.69
CA GLU A 256 -8.01 -14.47 -14.04
C GLU A 256 -8.82 -13.17 -14.08
N ARG A 257 -9.81 -13.03 -13.21
CA ARG A 257 -10.58 -11.78 -13.07
C ARG A 257 -9.69 -10.58 -12.71
N GLY A 258 -8.68 -10.79 -11.87
CA GLY A 258 -7.70 -9.76 -11.53
C GLY A 258 -6.92 -9.29 -12.76
N LEU A 259 -6.34 -10.23 -13.50
CA LEU A 259 -5.59 -9.96 -14.72
C LEU A 259 -6.45 -9.26 -15.78
N ASP A 260 -7.70 -9.68 -15.95
CA ASP A 260 -8.63 -9.09 -16.92
C ASP A 260 -9.06 -7.67 -16.55
N LEU A 261 -9.28 -7.40 -15.25
CA LEU A 261 -9.55 -6.03 -14.78
C LEU A 261 -8.38 -5.10 -15.08
N HIS A 262 -7.15 -5.54 -14.86
CA HIS A 262 -5.96 -4.75 -15.17
C HIS A 262 -5.86 -4.46 -16.67
N GLN A 263 -6.07 -5.47 -17.52
CA GLN A 263 -6.11 -5.29 -18.97
C GLN A 263 -7.16 -4.23 -19.37
N LYS A 264 -8.33 -4.26 -18.75
CA LYS A 264 -9.41 -3.30 -19.00
C LYS A 264 -9.06 -1.89 -18.55
N VAL A 265 -8.44 -1.74 -17.37
CA VAL A 265 -8.19 -0.42 -16.75
C VAL A 265 -6.91 0.23 -17.26
N PHE A 266 -5.84 -0.54 -17.40
CA PHE A 266 -4.51 -0.02 -17.76
C PHE A 266 -4.12 -0.28 -19.22
N GLY A 267 -4.85 -1.14 -19.93
CA GLY A 267 -4.57 -1.49 -21.33
C GLY A 267 -3.47 -2.53 -21.50
N MET A 268 -2.98 -3.11 -20.40
CA MET A 268 -1.95 -4.16 -20.39
C MET A 268 -2.29 -5.24 -19.37
N ARG A 269 -1.99 -6.51 -19.70
CA ARG A 269 -2.11 -7.62 -18.79
C ARG A 269 -0.86 -7.69 -17.92
N PRO A 270 -0.96 -7.72 -16.57
CA PRO A 270 0.20 -7.83 -15.70
C PRO A 270 1.01 -9.10 -15.97
N GLN A 271 2.33 -8.98 -15.91
CA GLN A 271 3.23 -10.13 -16.01
C GLN A 271 3.61 -10.68 -14.65
N GLY A 272 3.45 -9.89 -13.60
CA GLY A 272 3.82 -10.23 -12.24
C GLY A 272 2.64 -10.28 -11.27
N VAL A 273 2.79 -11.13 -10.25
CA VAL A 273 1.82 -11.27 -9.15
C VAL A 273 2.56 -11.21 -7.81
N TRP A 274 2.13 -10.31 -6.94
CA TRP A 274 2.35 -10.42 -5.50
C TRP A 274 1.13 -11.14 -4.92
N PRO A 275 1.25 -12.42 -4.55
CA PRO A 275 0.11 -13.16 -3.98
C PRO A 275 -0.23 -12.59 -2.61
N SER A 276 -1.48 -12.78 -2.21
CA SER A 276 -2.00 -12.30 -0.94
C SER A 276 -1.12 -12.74 0.22
N GLU A 277 -0.64 -11.78 1.03
CA GLU A 277 0.28 -11.99 2.15
C GLU A 277 1.58 -12.74 1.75
N GLY A 278 1.99 -12.69 0.50
CA GLY A 278 3.16 -13.42 0.01
C GLY A 278 2.99 -14.95 0.00
N SER A 279 1.76 -15.46 0.14
CA SER A 279 1.51 -16.90 0.26
C SER A 279 1.51 -17.61 -1.10
N VAL A 280 2.33 -18.66 -1.20
CA VAL A 280 2.51 -19.44 -2.42
C VAL A 280 2.37 -20.94 -2.17
N SER A 281 2.02 -21.70 -3.21
CA SER A 281 2.11 -23.15 -3.28
C SER A 281 2.38 -23.59 -4.72
N GLU A 282 2.84 -24.80 -4.93
CA GLU A 282 3.10 -25.32 -6.28
C GLU A 282 1.85 -25.25 -7.17
N GLU A 283 0.68 -25.52 -6.63
CA GLU A 283 -0.58 -25.43 -7.35
C GLU A 283 -0.89 -23.99 -7.78
N VAL A 284 -0.67 -23.01 -6.90
CA VAL A 284 -0.84 -21.57 -7.21
C VAL A 284 0.13 -21.12 -8.29
N LEU A 285 1.40 -21.55 -8.24
CA LEU A 285 2.39 -21.24 -9.28
C LEU A 285 1.96 -21.81 -10.64
N THR A 286 1.45 -23.03 -10.66
CA THR A 286 0.95 -23.67 -11.87
C THR A 286 -0.25 -22.93 -12.47
N ILE A 287 -1.22 -22.57 -11.64
CA ILE A 287 -2.39 -21.78 -12.08
C ILE A 287 -1.95 -20.43 -12.64
N ALA A 288 -1.08 -19.72 -11.94
CA ALA A 288 -0.60 -18.40 -12.35
C ALA A 288 0.12 -18.45 -13.70
N GLN A 289 1.02 -19.42 -13.90
CA GLN A 289 1.72 -19.59 -15.18
C GLN A 289 0.75 -19.92 -16.32
N GLN A 290 -0.24 -20.80 -16.11
CA GLN A 290 -1.24 -21.12 -17.13
C GLN A 290 -2.08 -19.89 -17.54
N LEU A 291 -2.18 -18.88 -16.66
CA LEU A 291 -2.82 -17.60 -16.94
C LEU A 291 -1.87 -16.57 -17.56
N GLY A 292 -0.59 -16.95 -17.83
CA GLY A 292 0.41 -16.11 -18.48
C GLY A 292 1.26 -15.25 -17.54
N VAL A 293 1.19 -15.47 -16.22
CA VAL A 293 2.06 -14.81 -15.25
C VAL A 293 3.49 -15.31 -15.43
N GLN A 294 4.47 -14.40 -15.42
CA GLN A 294 5.87 -14.70 -15.68
C GLN A 294 6.73 -14.69 -14.43
N TRP A 295 6.32 -13.93 -13.39
CA TRP A 295 7.03 -13.87 -12.12
C TRP A 295 6.05 -13.71 -10.94
N MET A 296 6.49 -14.24 -9.81
CA MET A 296 5.84 -14.00 -8.52
C MET A 296 6.89 -13.61 -7.47
N ALA A 297 6.45 -12.94 -6.43
CA ALA A 297 7.30 -12.66 -5.28
C ALA A 297 6.67 -13.24 -4.01
N THR A 298 7.52 -13.59 -3.04
CA THR A 298 7.10 -14.09 -1.73
C THR A 298 8.11 -13.68 -0.67
N ASP A 299 8.07 -14.22 0.54
CA ASP A 299 8.92 -13.83 1.65
C ASP A 299 10.16 -14.74 1.80
N GLU A 300 11.27 -14.21 2.35
CA GLU A 300 12.49 -14.99 2.64
C GLU A 300 12.22 -16.20 3.52
N GLY A 301 11.21 -16.16 4.39
CA GLY A 301 10.81 -17.30 5.19
C GLY A 301 10.33 -18.48 4.36
N VAL A 302 9.66 -18.24 3.23
CA VAL A 302 9.28 -19.29 2.26
C VAL A 302 10.51 -19.87 1.60
N LEU A 303 11.47 -19.03 1.17
CA LEU A 303 12.73 -19.49 0.61
C LEU A 303 13.50 -20.36 1.60
N GLY A 304 13.65 -19.90 2.85
CA GLY A 304 14.36 -20.63 3.89
C GLY A 304 13.80 -22.03 4.10
N ARG A 305 12.48 -22.16 4.23
CA ARG A 305 11.82 -23.47 4.35
C ARG A 305 12.00 -24.34 3.11
N SER A 306 11.94 -23.74 1.92
CA SER A 306 12.11 -24.48 0.66
C SER A 306 13.53 -25.01 0.47
N LEU A 307 14.54 -24.30 0.99
CA LEU A 307 15.94 -24.70 0.94
C LEU A 307 16.42 -25.47 2.18
N GLY A 308 15.57 -25.63 3.19
CA GLY A 308 15.93 -26.27 4.47
C GLY A 308 16.95 -25.44 5.27
N THR A 309 16.92 -24.11 5.17
CA THR A 309 17.81 -23.18 5.86
C THR A 309 17.05 -22.09 6.59
N ASN A 310 17.74 -21.36 7.47
CA ASN A 310 17.21 -20.18 8.15
C ASN A 310 18.07 -18.96 7.79
N PHE A 311 17.42 -17.85 7.49
CA PHE A 311 18.08 -16.57 7.29
C PHE A 311 18.30 -15.87 8.64
N SER A 312 19.38 -16.26 9.34
CA SER A 312 19.77 -15.63 10.59
C SER A 312 20.57 -14.36 10.33
N ARG A 313 20.24 -13.29 11.06
CA ARG A 313 20.93 -12.01 10.96
C ARG A 313 21.71 -11.70 12.24
N ASP A 314 22.82 -10.98 12.08
CA ASP A 314 23.59 -10.46 13.21
C ASP A 314 22.86 -9.30 13.92
N GLY A 315 23.48 -8.74 14.96
CA GLY A 315 22.92 -7.61 15.71
C GLY A 315 22.75 -6.32 14.90
N TYR A 316 23.31 -6.25 13.69
CA TYR A 316 23.17 -5.13 12.76
C TYR A 316 22.15 -5.42 11.65
N GLY A 317 21.59 -6.62 11.60
CA GLY A 317 20.61 -7.05 10.60
C GLY A 317 21.20 -7.63 9.32
N HIS A 318 22.52 -7.96 9.28
CA HIS A 318 23.17 -8.52 8.11
C HIS A 318 23.10 -10.05 8.13
N LEU A 319 22.91 -10.64 6.95
CA LEU A 319 23.04 -12.07 6.71
C LEU A 319 24.52 -12.46 6.67
N ASP A 320 24.82 -13.71 6.98
CA ASP A 320 26.13 -14.29 6.63
C ASP A 320 26.27 -14.39 5.10
N SER A 321 27.49 -14.72 4.65
CA SER A 321 27.78 -14.77 3.20
C SER A 321 26.92 -15.80 2.45
N ASP A 322 26.65 -16.97 3.03
CA ASP A 322 25.81 -18.02 2.40
C ASP A 322 24.35 -17.57 2.32
N GLY A 323 23.83 -16.98 3.39
CA GLY A 323 22.47 -16.40 3.43
C GLY A 323 22.29 -15.29 2.41
N ALA A 324 23.27 -14.37 2.27
CA ALA A 324 23.25 -13.30 1.28
C ALA A 324 23.22 -13.85 -0.16
N HIS A 325 24.05 -14.84 -0.49
CA HIS A 325 24.05 -15.49 -1.80
C HIS A 325 22.73 -16.18 -2.11
N ARG A 326 22.08 -16.77 -1.11
CA ARG A 326 20.79 -17.42 -1.28
C ARG A 326 19.65 -16.41 -1.43
N LEU A 327 19.63 -15.34 -0.63
CA LEU A 327 18.51 -14.41 -0.65
C LEU A 327 18.56 -13.44 -1.84
N TYR A 328 19.74 -12.93 -2.18
CA TYR A 328 19.86 -11.87 -3.19
C TYR A 328 20.09 -12.40 -4.62
N THR A 329 19.45 -13.53 -4.92
CA THR A 329 19.45 -14.22 -6.21
C THR A 329 18.02 -14.41 -6.70
N ILE A 330 17.82 -14.31 -8.02
CA ILE A 330 16.54 -14.65 -8.66
C ILE A 330 16.47 -16.16 -8.83
N TYR A 331 15.36 -16.75 -8.41
CA TYR A 331 15.10 -18.18 -8.56
C TYR A 331 14.15 -18.46 -9.71
N ARG A 332 14.29 -19.66 -10.25
CA ARG A 332 13.34 -20.24 -11.17
C ARG A 332 12.81 -21.53 -10.58
N TYR A 333 11.51 -21.54 -10.25
CA TYR A 333 10.82 -22.76 -9.92
C TYR A 333 10.51 -23.54 -11.18
N GLU A 334 10.80 -24.85 -11.19
CA GLU A 334 10.48 -25.75 -12.29
C GLU A 334 9.81 -27.02 -11.74
N ASN A 335 8.67 -27.39 -12.35
CA ASN A 335 7.98 -28.66 -12.11
C ASN A 335 7.71 -29.33 -13.46
N ALA A 336 8.52 -30.33 -13.81
CA ALA A 336 8.40 -31.04 -15.08
C ALA A 336 7.07 -31.79 -15.25
N ASN A 337 6.48 -32.27 -14.16
CA ASN A 337 5.21 -33.02 -14.22
C ASN A 337 4.02 -32.10 -14.55
N ALA A 338 4.08 -30.85 -14.15
CA ALA A 338 3.05 -29.83 -14.40
C ALA A 338 3.43 -28.86 -15.52
N ASP A 339 4.61 -29.03 -16.16
CA ASP A 339 5.21 -28.10 -17.11
C ASP A 339 5.22 -26.64 -16.59
N THR A 340 5.50 -26.50 -15.30
CA THR A 340 5.48 -25.19 -14.64
C THR A 340 6.88 -24.61 -14.57
N ARG A 341 7.03 -23.34 -14.99
CA ARG A 341 8.26 -22.54 -14.87
C ARG A 341 7.89 -21.14 -14.40
N MET A 342 8.34 -20.75 -13.20
CA MET A 342 8.01 -19.46 -12.60
C MET A 342 9.26 -18.79 -12.04
N ASN A 343 9.49 -17.53 -12.42
CA ASN A 343 10.55 -16.74 -11.79
C ASN A 343 10.06 -16.24 -10.43
N LEU A 344 10.92 -16.38 -9.41
CA LEU A 344 10.58 -16.03 -8.03
C LEU A 344 11.57 -15.02 -7.46
N LEU A 345 11.05 -14.03 -6.77
CA LEU A 345 11.77 -13.06 -5.95
C LEU A 345 11.37 -13.26 -4.49
N PHE A 346 12.31 -13.07 -3.57
CA PHE A 346 12.07 -13.26 -2.15
C PHE A 346 12.35 -11.96 -1.39
N ARG A 347 11.30 -11.39 -0.78
CA ARG A 347 11.34 -10.17 0.02
C ARG A 347 12.40 -10.27 1.11
N ASP A 348 13.29 -9.29 1.20
CA ASP A 348 14.09 -9.07 2.39
C ASP A 348 13.19 -8.48 3.49
N HIS A 349 12.93 -9.27 4.51
CA HIS A 349 12.05 -8.90 5.61
C HIS A 349 12.61 -7.69 6.37
N THR A 350 13.90 -7.75 6.74
CA THR A 350 14.55 -6.72 7.56
C THR A 350 14.59 -5.36 6.84
N LEU A 351 15.07 -5.31 5.59
CA LEU A 351 15.16 -4.05 4.86
C LEU A 351 13.78 -3.43 4.59
N SER A 352 12.78 -4.27 4.31
CA SER A 352 11.41 -3.83 4.12
C SER A 352 10.81 -3.26 5.41
N ASP A 353 10.99 -3.93 6.54
CA ASP A 353 10.43 -3.54 7.83
C ASP A 353 11.09 -2.27 8.41
N LEU A 354 12.33 -1.96 8.04
CA LEU A 354 12.95 -0.68 8.40
C LEU A 354 12.13 0.50 7.89
N ILE A 355 11.62 0.45 6.67
CA ILE A 355 10.75 1.49 6.10
C ILE A 355 9.41 1.52 6.86
N GLY A 356 8.81 0.37 7.08
CA GLY A 356 7.49 0.27 7.70
C GLY A 356 7.44 0.72 9.17
N PHE A 357 8.50 0.43 9.95
CA PHE A 357 8.40 0.46 11.41
C PHE A 357 9.52 1.25 12.11
N VAL A 358 10.61 1.62 11.44
CA VAL A 358 11.78 2.23 12.09
C VAL A 358 12.03 3.65 11.61
N TYR A 359 12.08 3.86 10.30
CA TYR A 359 12.55 5.13 9.73
C TYR A 359 11.60 6.31 9.94
N SER A 360 10.33 6.07 10.25
CA SER A 360 9.39 7.15 10.61
C SER A 360 9.84 8.01 11.80
N GLY A 361 10.66 7.43 12.70
CA GLY A 361 11.25 8.11 13.86
C GLY A 361 12.60 8.80 13.61
N MET A 362 13.13 8.73 12.37
CA MET A 362 14.45 9.27 12.04
C MET A 362 14.35 10.51 11.14
N PRO A 363 15.36 11.40 11.15
CA PRO A 363 15.47 12.43 10.13
C PRO A 363 15.51 11.81 8.73
N PRO A 364 14.77 12.34 7.75
CA PRO A 364 14.61 11.71 6.42
C PRO A 364 15.93 11.42 5.69
N GLN A 365 16.93 12.31 5.82
CA GLN A 365 18.24 12.11 5.21
C GLN A 365 19.00 10.94 5.86
N ASP A 366 18.96 10.85 7.19
CA ASP A 366 19.67 9.80 7.93
C ASP A 366 19.03 8.43 7.66
N ALA A 367 17.69 8.38 7.60
CA ALA A 367 16.93 7.19 7.26
C ALA A 367 17.29 6.70 5.84
N ALA A 368 17.30 7.59 4.84
CA ALA A 368 17.65 7.24 3.47
C ALA A 368 19.12 6.77 3.36
N ASN A 369 20.05 7.47 3.98
CA ASN A 369 21.47 7.10 3.99
C ASN A 369 21.66 5.72 4.65
N ASN A 370 20.97 5.47 5.78
CA ASN A 370 21.04 4.19 6.47
C ASN A 370 20.49 3.04 5.59
N LEU A 371 19.35 3.24 4.91
CA LEU A 371 18.78 2.24 4.03
C LEU A 371 19.73 1.90 2.87
N ILE A 372 20.28 2.91 2.18
CA ILE A 372 21.24 2.70 1.08
C ILE A 372 22.49 1.97 1.58
N HIS A 373 23.02 2.37 2.73
CA HIS A 373 24.18 1.71 3.34
C HIS A 373 23.89 0.23 3.60
N LYS A 374 22.76 -0.08 4.25
CA LYS A 374 22.35 -1.46 4.53
C LYS A 374 22.12 -2.30 3.27
N ILE A 375 21.52 -1.72 2.23
CA ILE A 375 21.37 -2.40 0.92
C ILE A 375 22.73 -2.80 0.34
N LYS A 376 23.70 -1.87 0.34
CA LYS A 376 25.06 -2.11 -0.16
C LYS A 376 25.81 -3.16 0.65
N GLU A 377 25.75 -3.07 1.99
CA GLU A 377 26.36 -4.04 2.87
C GLU A 377 25.75 -5.45 2.69
N SER A 378 24.44 -5.54 2.57
CA SER A 378 23.73 -6.80 2.37
C SER A 378 24.13 -7.49 1.04
N ALA A 379 24.31 -6.69 -0.02
CA ALA A 379 24.70 -7.20 -1.34
C ALA A 379 26.21 -7.50 -1.48
N GLN A 380 27.05 -6.92 -0.62
CA GLN A 380 28.52 -6.98 -0.73
C GLN A 380 29.08 -8.40 -0.86
N PRO A 381 28.64 -9.42 -0.08
CA PRO A 381 29.17 -10.78 -0.22
C PRO A 381 28.95 -11.36 -1.62
N VAL A 382 27.81 -11.08 -2.27
CA VAL A 382 27.47 -11.55 -3.61
C VAL A 382 28.33 -10.84 -4.66
N LEU A 383 28.44 -9.53 -4.57
CA LEU A 383 29.21 -8.70 -5.49
C LEU A 383 30.71 -9.02 -5.43
N ALA A 384 31.26 -9.28 -4.24
CA ALA A 384 32.66 -9.64 -4.03
C ALA A 384 33.05 -10.96 -4.73
N ASN A 385 32.09 -11.83 -4.99
CA ASN A 385 32.29 -13.06 -5.76
C ASN A 385 32.11 -12.86 -7.27
N GLY A 386 31.95 -11.63 -7.75
CA GLY A 386 31.76 -11.30 -9.16
C GLY A 386 30.36 -11.66 -9.69
N GLN A 387 29.37 -11.81 -8.82
CA GLN A 387 27.99 -12.13 -9.18
C GLN A 387 27.09 -10.91 -9.00
N ASP A 388 26.09 -10.77 -9.88
CA ASP A 388 25.04 -9.76 -9.71
C ASP A 388 24.19 -10.05 -8.49
N ALA A 389 23.90 -9.02 -7.71
CA ALA A 389 23.00 -9.10 -6.55
C ALA A 389 21.67 -8.41 -6.83
N VAL A 390 20.58 -9.05 -6.45
CA VAL A 390 19.22 -8.49 -6.51
C VAL A 390 18.67 -8.39 -5.09
N VAL A 391 18.41 -7.18 -4.61
CA VAL A 391 17.89 -6.91 -3.27
C VAL A 391 16.42 -6.48 -3.35
N PRO A 392 15.46 -7.36 -3.00
CA PRO A 392 14.04 -7.06 -3.06
C PRO A 392 13.54 -6.42 -1.77
N ILE A 393 13.00 -5.21 -1.91
CA ILE A 393 12.29 -4.46 -0.86
C ILE A 393 10.81 -4.46 -1.24
N ILE A 394 9.99 -5.14 -0.47
CA ILE A 394 8.56 -5.31 -0.75
C ILE A 394 7.77 -4.99 0.50
N LEU A 395 6.87 -4.03 0.43
CA LEU A 395 6.03 -3.64 1.57
C LEU A 395 4.75 -2.93 1.11
N ASP A 396 3.84 -2.73 2.06
CA ASP A 396 2.61 -2.00 1.83
C ASP A 396 2.86 -0.56 1.38
N GLY A 397 2.08 -0.13 0.41
CA GLY A 397 2.20 1.20 -0.20
C GLY A 397 1.47 2.31 0.55
N GLU A 398 0.76 2.01 1.65
CA GLU A 398 -0.03 2.99 2.40
C GLU A 398 0.26 3.03 3.90
N ASN A 399 0.45 1.89 4.55
CA ASN A 399 0.41 1.78 6.01
C ASN A 399 1.51 2.56 6.74
N ALA A 400 2.70 2.69 6.16
CA ALA A 400 3.83 3.38 6.78
C ALA A 400 3.63 4.90 6.85
N TRP A 401 3.04 5.51 5.85
CA TRP A 401 3.14 6.95 5.58
C TRP A 401 2.40 7.83 6.57
N GLU A 402 1.41 7.33 7.27
CA GLU A 402 0.71 8.06 8.33
C GLU A 402 1.64 8.39 9.53
N TYR A 403 2.64 7.55 9.75
CA TYR A 403 3.63 7.74 10.83
C TYR A 403 4.80 8.66 10.45
N TYR A 404 4.98 8.96 9.17
CA TYR A 404 6.00 9.88 8.70
C TYR A 404 5.48 11.32 8.62
N PRO A 405 6.31 12.33 8.91
CA PRO A 405 5.97 13.70 8.58
C PRO A 405 5.70 13.86 7.08
N ARG A 406 4.63 14.57 6.75
CA ARG A 406 4.22 14.82 5.35
C ARG A 406 4.14 13.56 4.49
N SER A 407 3.54 12.52 5.04
CA SER A 407 3.34 11.24 4.33
C SER A 407 4.64 10.65 3.74
N GLY A 408 5.78 10.84 4.41
CA GLY A 408 7.08 10.27 4.02
C GLY A 408 7.69 10.82 2.72
N ARG A 409 7.14 11.87 2.13
CA ARG A 409 7.59 12.39 0.83
C ARG A 409 9.06 12.83 0.85
N GLU A 410 9.54 13.41 1.96
CA GLU A 410 10.95 13.81 2.08
C GLU A 410 11.88 12.61 2.17
N PHE A 411 11.49 11.56 2.93
CA PHE A 411 12.26 10.32 3.00
C PHE A 411 12.36 9.67 1.62
N LEU A 412 11.25 9.52 0.91
CA LEU A 412 11.22 8.92 -0.43
C LEU A 412 12.06 9.73 -1.43
N ARG A 413 12.02 11.07 -1.40
CA ARG A 413 12.88 11.92 -2.23
C ARG A 413 14.36 11.66 -1.97
N ARG A 414 14.78 11.58 -0.71
CA ARG A 414 16.18 11.31 -0.35
C ARG A 414 16.60 9.90 -0.79
N PHE A 415 15.74 8.94 -0.62
CA PHE A 415 15.99 7.57 -1.03
C PHE A 415 16.12 7.45 -2.55
N TYR A 416 15.19 8.02 -3.32
CA TYR A 416 15.22 7.98 -4.78
C TYR A 416 16.38 8.81 -5.36
N ASP A 417 16.71 9.95 -4.78
CA ASP A 417 17.87 10.75 -5.16
C ASP A 417 19.18 9.95 -4.99
N ALA A 418 19.30 9.19 -3.91
CA ALA A 418 20.45 8.31 -3.69
C ALA A 418 20.49 7.16 -4.70
N LEU A 419 19.35 6.51 -5.00
CA LEU A 419 19.28 5.44 -6.01
C LEU A 419 19.67 5.90 -7.42
N GLN A 420 19.43 7.18 -7.77
CA GLN A 420 19.83 7.73 -9.07
C GLN A 420 21.34 8.03 -9.18
N LYS A 421 22.00 8.29 -8.06
CA LYS A 421 23.40 8.74 -8.03
C LYS A 421 24.39 7.61 -7.89
N ASP A 422 23.92 6.50 -7.37
CA ASP A 422 24.72 5.30 -7.10
C ASP A 422 24.57 4.21 -8.13
#